data_b3d2e2a354abef6b5d0c436f4cd7691f
#
_entry.id   b3d2e2a354abef6b5d0c436f4cd7691f
#
_cell.length_a   1.000
_cell.length_b   1.000
_cell.length_c   1.000
_cell.angle_alpha   90.00
_cell.angle_beta   90.00
_cell.angle_gamma   90.00
#
_symmetry.space_group_name_H-M   'P 1'
#
loop_
_entity.id
_entity.type
_entity.pdbx_description
1 polymer ?
#
loop_
_entity_poly.entity_id
_entity_poly.type
_entity_poly.pdbx_seq_one_letter_code
_entity_poly.pdbx_strand_id
1 'polypeptide(L)'
;MKTYIRSILLSLSVGLLTLPLSAAETGDNLPARLGVGVHLGFNIGGALPPSVPTPVKKVHAFKPGGTPNVGLDFSYRLTPTSPFALNMGVEYDIRSFSTTVSAEEMPIRYQSDAHKEQHYTGYQRVEMDTRYVVIPVGLSYVLPNSSFRFVVGGYYAHALKRKFTAKLDGDGLMDGRTLQEESVVSFPLGDFIVRNDAGVRFGADYQIDPHWGLTARMNVGRPKLFDKSFEVMPYSLRHVFLNLGVSYRINR
;
A
#
# COMPACT_ATOMS: atom_id res chain seq x y z
N MET A 1 3.23 -9.08 -24.06
CA MET A 1 3.00 -8.29 -22.84
C MET A 1 4.29 -7.82 -22.13
N LYS A 2 5.36 -8.63 -22.03
CA LYS A 2 6.67 -8.21 -21.45
C LYS A 2 7.37 -7.10 -22.23
N THR A 3 7.16 -7.00 -23.54
CA THR A 3 7.79 -6.02 -24.41
C THR A 3 7.19 -4.63 -24.26
N TYR A 4 5.88 -4.51 -24.06
CA TYR A 4 5.20 -3.21 -23.90
C TYR A 4 5.56 -2.51 -22.59
N ILE A 5 5.75 -3.26 -21.50
CA ILE A 5 6.13 -2.68 -20.20
C ILE A 5 7.57 -2.13 -20.26
N ARG A 6 8.48 -2.80 -20.97
CA ARG A 6 9.84 -2.30 -21.17
C ARG A 6 9.86 -1.01 -22.03
N SER A 7 9.01 -0.92 -23.05
CA SER A 7 8.94 0.26 -23.91
C SER A 7 8.35 1.47 -23.17
N ILE A 8 7.34 1.26 -22.30
CA ILE A 8 6.76 2.34 -21.47
C ILE A 8 7.75 2.82 -20.42
N LEU A 9 8.50 1.93 -19.78
CA LEU A 9 9.53 2.32 -18.81
C LEU A 9 10.70 3.04 -19.48
N LEU A 10 11.10 2.62 -20.70
CA LEU A 10 12.18 3.28 -21.46
C LEU A 10 11.74 4.66 -21.97
N SER A 11 10.50 4.79 -22.46
CA SER A 11 9.98 6.09 -22.93
C SER A 11 9.78 7.09 -21.79
N LEU A 12 9.39 6.62 -20.59
CA LEU A 12 9.32 7.48 -19.40
C LEU A 12 10.71 7.95 -18.94
N SER A 13 11.74 7.08 -19.03
CA SER A 13 13.11 7.44 -18.63
C SER A 13 13.78 8.41 -19.61
N VAL A 14 13.51 8.32 -20.90
CA VAL A 14 14.06 9.22 -21.92
C VAL A 14 13.36 10.58 -21.92
N GLY A 15 12.04 10.63 -21.70
CA GLY A 15 11.30 11.88 -21.59
C GLY A 15 11.64 12.73 -20.36
N LEU A 16 12.08 12.10 -19.27
CA LEU A 16 12.50 12.81 -18.04
C LEU A 16 13.91 13.44 -18.16
N LEU A 17 14.78 12.89 -19.02
CA LEU A 17 16.16 13.39 -19.19
C LEU A 17 16.25 14.62 -20.11
N THR A 18 15.19 14.97 -20.84
CA THR A 18 15.20 16.10 -21.79
C THR A 18 14.46 17.35 -21.32
N LEU A 19 13.92 17.33 -20.09
CA LEU A 19 13.37 18.55 -19.51
C LEU A 19 14.53 19.51 -19.19
N PRO A 20 14.58 20.74 -19.77
CA PRO A 20 15.61 21.68 -19.43
C PRO A 20 15.48 21.99 -17.92
N LEU A 21 16.50 21.57 -17.16
CA LEU A 21 16.66 21.96 -15.74
C LEU A 21 17.09 23.43 -15.73
N SER A 22 16.21 24.32 -16.19
CA SER A 22 16.43 25.77 -16.09
C SER A 22 16.16 26.16 -14.64
N ALA A 23 17.17 26.06 -13.79
CA ALA A 23 17.19 26.70 -12.51
C ALA A 23 17.23 28.22 -12.76
N ALA A 24 16.07 28.84 -12.95
CA ALA A 24 15.95 30.27 -12.88
C ALA A 24 16.19 30.64 -11.41
N GLU A 25 17.35 31.21 -11.11
CA GLU A 25 17.61 31.91 -9.87
C GLU A 25 16.68 33.13 -9.80
N THR A 26 15.49 32.94 -9.24
CA THR A 26 14.64 34.06 -8.83
C THR A 26 14.84 34.20 -7.32
N GLY A 27 15.31 35.37 -6.91
CA GLY A 27 15.70 35.72 -5.54
C GLY A 27 14.57 35.78 -4.51
N ASP A 28 13.47 35.07 -4.73
CA ASP A 28 12.38 34.87 -3.77
C ASP A 28 12.44 33.42 -3.29
N ASN A 29 12.29 33.21 -1.97
CA ASN A 29 12.27 31.92 -1.29
C ASN A 29 11.13 30.97 -1.72
N LEU A 30 10.58 31.15 -2.90
CA LEU A 30 9.56 30.29 -3.49
C LEU A 30 10.24 29.07 -4.16
N PRO A 31 9.84 27.83 -3.81
CA PRO A 31 10.42 26.66 -4.41
C PRO A 31 10.21 26.66 -5.92
N ALA A 32 11.16 26.11 -6.68
CA ALA A 32 11.09 25.99 -8.13
C ALA A 32 9.70 25.55 -8.62
N ARG A 33 9.28 26.05 -9.78
CA ARG A 33 8.00 25.65 -10.39
C ARG A 33 7.88 24.13 -10.60
N LEU A 34 9.00 23.48 -10.93
CA LEU A 34 9.13 22.02 -10.98
C LEU A 34 9.98 21.58 -9.79
N GLY A 35 9.39 20.85 -8.85
CA GLY A 35 10.09 20.21 -7.75
C GLY A 35 10.38 18.75 -8.07
N VAL A 36 11.61 18.32 -7.82
CA VAL A 36 12.06 16.94 -7.91
C VAL A 36 12.63 16.53 -6.57
N GLY A 37 12.23 15.37 -6.06
CA GLY A 37 12.71 14.87 -4.79
C GLY A 37 12.72 13.35 -4.72
N VAL A 38 13.29 12.87 -3.64
CA VAL A 38 13.28 11.46 -3.26
C VAL A 38 12.68 11.35 -1.86
N HIS A 39 12.05 10.24 -1.57
CA HIS A 39 11.63 9.95 -0.19
C HIS A 39 11.99 8.52 0.19
N LEU A 40 12.20 8.34 1.48
CA LEU A 40 12.36 7.06 2.14
C LEU A 40 11.46 7.03 3.36
N GLY A 41 10.67 5.98 3.49
CA GLY A 41 9.74 5.83 4.60
C GLY A 41 9.50 4.39 4.98
N PHE A 42 8.62 4.22 5.97
CA PHE A 42 8.16 2.92 6.43
C PHE A 42 6.64 2.87 6.40
N ASN A 43 6.12 1.76 5.91
CA ASN A 43 4.71 1.46 5.91
C ASN A 43 4.31 0.77 7.21
N ILE A 44 3.27 1.28 7.85
CA ILE A 44 2.64 0.72 9.04
C ILE A 44 1.17 0.49 8.70
N GLY A 45 0.70 -0.75 8.75
CA GLY A 45 -0.69 -1.03 8.39
C GLY A 45 -0.94 -2.47 8.03
N GLY A 46 -2.00 -2.71 7.25
CA GLY A 46 -2.38 -4.05 6.85
C GLY A 46 -3.49 -4.09 5.82
N ALA A 47 -4.00 -5.28 5.59
CA ALA A 47 -5.24 -5.48 4.87
C ALA A 47 -6.39 -5.64 5.87
N LEU A 48 -7.33 -4.72 5.82
CA LEU A 48 -8.44 -4.66 6.76
C LEU A 48 -9.77 -4.96 6.04
N PRO A 49 -10.67 -5.72 6.65
CA PRO A 49 -12.04 -5.82 6.15
C PRO A 49 -12.79 -4.51 6.38
N PRO A 50 -13.79 -4.16 5.56
CA PRO A 50 -14.64 -2.99 5.77
C PRO A 50 -15.41 -3.04 7.10
N SER A 51 -15.74 -4.25 7.55
CA SER A 51 -16.35 -4.55 8.85
C SER A 51 -15.74 -5.83 9.39
N VAL A 52 -15.69 -5.98 10.71
CA VAL A 52 -15.21 -7.24 11.35
C VAL A 52 -16.20 -8.35 10.97
N PRO A 53 -15.71 -9.44 10.32
CA PRO A 53 -16.58 -10.55 9.94
C PRO A 53 -17.15 -11.25 11.18
N THR A 54 -18.42 -11.66 11.12
CA THR A 54 -19.12 -12.34 12.22
C THR A 54 -18.38 -13.56 12.80
N PRO A 55 -17.72 -14.42 11.97
CA PRO A 55 -16.96 -15.57 12.46
C PRO A 55 -15.73 -15.19 13.28
N VAL A 56 -15.20 -13.96 13.14
CA VAL A 56 -14.04 -13.50 13.92
C VAL A 56 -14.52 -12.99 15.27
N LYS A 57 -14.20 -13.71 16.33
CA LYS A 57 -14.59 -13.34 17.70
C LYS A 57 -13.62 -12.37 18.36
N LYS A 58 -12.32 -12.55 18.13
CA LYS A 58 -11.29 -11.73 18.76
C LYS A 58 -10.02 -11.65 17.91
N VAL A 59 -9.45 -10.46 17.85
CA VAL A 59 -8.09 -10.25 17.31
C VAL A 59 -7.12 -10.34 18.51
N HIS A 60 -6.27 -11.37 18.53
CA HIS A 60 -5.30 -11.59 19.61
C HIS A 60 -4.01 -10.83 19.38
N ALA A 61 -3.58 -10.74 18.14
CA ALA A 61 -2.38 -10.00 17.77
C ALA A 61 -2.54 -9.40 16.37
N PHE A 62 -2.14 -8.16 16.24
CA PHE A 62 -1.93 -7.49 14.96
C PHE A 62 -0.51 -6.91 14.96
N LYS A 63 0.32 -7.39 14.06
CA LYS A 63 1.69 -6.92 13.87
C LYS A 63 1.75 -6.20 12.52
N PRO A 64 1.60 -4.86 12.49
CA PRO A 64 1.82 -4.10 11.28
C PRO A 64 3.29 -4.24 10.89
N GLY A 65 3.56 -4.58 9.65
CA GLY A 65 4.94 -4.62 9.16
C GLY A 65 5.50 -3.21 9.10
N GLY A 66 6.68 -2.99 9.68
CA GLY A 66 7.48 -1.78 9.44
C GLY A 66 8.29 -1.99 8.15
N THR A 67 7.66 -1.88 6.98
CA THR A 67 8.30 -2.22 5.71
C THR A 67 8.72 -0.98 4.94
N PRO A 68 9.90 -1.01 4.27
CA PRO A 68 10.41 0.16 3.58
C PRO A 68 9.56 0.55 2.37
N ASN A 69 9.52 1.84 2.13
CA ASN A 69 8.99 2.50 0.96
C ASN A 69 10.01 3.51 0.48
N VAL A 70 10.33 3.51 -0.80
CA VAL A 70 11.25 4.47 -1.42
C VAL A 70 10.67 4.94 -2.74
N GLY A 71 10.82 6.23 -3.05
CA GLY A 71 10.30 6.76 -4.29
C GLY A 71 10.90 8.06 -4.74
N LEU A 72 10.53 8.41 -5.97
CA LEU A 72 10.78 9.67 -6.62
C LEU A 72 9.50 10.48 -6.63
N ASP A 73 9.59 11.73 -6.22
CA ASP A 73 8.48 12.68 -6.18
C ASP A 73 8.72 13.81 -7.19
N PHE A 74 7.68 14.14 -7.92
CA PHE A 74 7.64 15.26 -8.83
C PHE A 74 6.48 16.17 -8.43
N SER A 75 6.73 17.45 -8.35
CA SER A 75 5.70 18.46 -8.08
C SER A 75 5.77 19.58 -9.10
N TYR A 76 4.62 19.98 -9.62
CA TYR A 76 4.51 21.08 -10.55
C TYR A 76 3.57 22.13 -10.01
N ARG A 77 4.10 23.31 -9.70
CA ARG A 77 3.30 24.44 -9.22
C ARG A 77 2.51 25.05 -10.38
N LEU A 78 1.20 25.25 -10.19
CA LEU A 78 0.31 25.73 -11.25
C LEU A 78 0.70 27.13 -11.73
N THR A 79 1.01 28.03 -10.78
CA THR A 79 1.59 29.34 -11.06
C THR A 79 2.76 29.60 -10.10
N PRO A 80 3.70 30.51 -10.39
CA PRO A 80 4.83 30.80 -9.49
C PRO A 80 4.39 31.15 -8.05
N THR A 81 3.27 31.84 -7.91
CA THR A 81 2.75 32.28 -6.59
C THR A 81 1.65 31.36 -6.05
N SER A 82 1.24 30.32 -6.78
CA SER A 82 0.15 29.43 -6.35
C SER A 82 0.56 28.60 -5.13
N PRO A 83 -0.29 28.49 -4.11
CA PRO A 83 -0.09 27.54 -3.03
C PRO A 83 -0.37 26.10 -3.47
N PHE A 84 -0.94 25.90 -4.67
CA PHE A 84 -1.29 24.60 -5.20
C PHE A 84 -0.24 24.07 -6.16
N ALA A 85 0.06 22.77 -6.04
CA ALA A 85 0.90 22.06 -6.99
C ALA A 85 0.29 20.69 -7.34
N LEU A 86 0.46 20.28 -8.60
CA LEU A 86 0.26 18.91 -9.03
C LEU A 86 1.42 18.07 -8.55
N ASN A 87 1.12 16.87 -8.06
CA ASN A 87 2.15 15.93 -7.61
C ASN A 87 1.95 14.61 -8.32
N MET A 88 3.06 14.00 -8.69
CA MET A 88 3.11 12.62 -9.15
C MET A 88 4.40 11.98 -8.66
N GLY A 89 4.48 10.65 -8.72
CA GLY A 89 5.68 9.95 -8.29
C GLY A 89 5.75 8.54 -8.81
N VAL A 90 6.86 7.88 -8.49
CA VAL A 90 7.03 6.43 -8.68
C VAL A 90 7.67 5.89 -7.42
N GLU A 91 7.05 4.89 -6.80
CA GLU A 91 7.47 4.33 -5.53
C GLU A 91 7.65 2.82 -5.64
N TYR A 92 8.67 2.31 -5.00
CA TYR A 92 8.77 0.89 -4.65
C TYR A 92 8.26 0.72 -3.22
N ASP A 93 7.18 -0.04 -3.08
CA ASP A 93 6.39 -0.10 -1.87
C ASP A 93 6.26 -1.55 -1.40
N ILE A 94 6.79 -1.85 -0.21
CA ILE A 94 6.65 -3.16 0.42
C ILE A 94 5.55 -3.05 1.47
N ARG A 95 4.57 -3.96 1.42
CA ARG A 95 3.45 -4.02 2.35
C ARG A 95 3.41 -5.38 3.00
N SER A 96 3.59 -5.43 4.31
CA SER A 96 3.46 -6.66 5.07
C SER A 96 2.68 -6.45 6.36
N PHE A 97 2.07 -7.50 6.83
CA PHE A 97 1.49 -7.59 8.16
C PHE A 97 1.30 -9.05 8.56
N SER A 98 1.12 -9.27 9.85
CA SER A 98 0.67 -10.54 10.40
C SER A 98 -0.43 -10.29 11.41
N THR A 99 -1.48 -11.10 11.38
CA THR A 99 -2.56 -11.05 12.36
C THR A 99 -2.89 -12.45 12.84
N THR A 100 -3.26 -12.56 14.12
CA THR A 100 -3.78 -13.79 14.73
C THR A 100 -5.16 -13.49 15.29
N VAL A 101 -6.14 -14.25 14.82
CA VAL A 101 -7.54 -14.12 15.26
C VAL A 101 -8.05 -15.44 15.79
N SER A 102 -9.03 -15.42 16.69
CA SER A 102 -9.87 -16.58 16.99
C SER A 102 -11.13 -16.52 16.12
N ALA A 103 -11.42 -17.62 15.47
CA ALA A 103 -12.60 -17.81 14.66
C ALA A 103 -13.50 -18.88 15.29
N GLU A 104 -14.79 -18.73 15.12
CA GLU A 104 -15.81 -19.72 15.50
C GLU A 104 -16.74 -19.94 14.33
N GLU A 105 -16.92 -21.21 13.96
CA GLU A 105 -17.75 -21.61 12.80
C GLU A 105 -17.40 -20.85 11.51
N MET A 106 -16.09 -20.64 11.26
CA MET A 106 -15.63 -19.94 10.08
C MET A 106 -15.77 -20.83 8.85
N PRO A 107 -16.56 -20.46 7.85
CA PRO A 107 -16.70 -21.26 6.65
C PRO A 107 -15.40 -21.22 5.84
N ILE A 108 -14.87 -22.38 5.52
CA ILE A 108 -13.70 -22.58 4.68
C ILE A 108 -14.11 -23.44 3.49
N ARG A 109 -13.83 -22.97 2.27
CA ARG A 109 -14.05 -23.72 1.05
C ARG A 109 -12.70 -24.13 0.47
N TYR A 110 -12.55 -25.43 0.20
CA TYR A 110 -11.38 -25.92 -0.51
C TYR A 110 -11.56 -25.69 -2.01
N GLN A 111 -10.54 -25.13 -2.64
CA GLN A 111 -10.58 -24.86 -4.09
C GLN A 111 -10.67 -26.13 -4.95
N SER A 112 -10.23 -27.28 -4.41
CA SER A 112 -10.32 -28.59 -5.09
C SER A 112 -11.74 -29.18 -5.06
N ASP A 113 -12.60 -28.69 -4.18
CA ASP A 113 -13.98 -29.15 -4.03
C ASP A 113 -14.87 -28.01 -3.51
N ALA A 114 -15.26 -27.11 -4.42
CA ALA A 114 -16.05 -25.92 -4.11
C ALA A 114 -17.45 -26.23 -3.51
N HIS A 115 -17.88 -27.50 -3.59
CA HIS A 115 -19.18 -27.96 -3.03
C HIS A 115 -19.05 -28.36 -1.55
N LYS A 116 -17.83 -28.50 -1.03
CA LYS A 116 -17.60 -28.90 0.36
C LYS A 116 -17.19 -27.72 1.21
N GLU A 117 -18.17 -27.12 1.88
CA GLU A 117 -17.93 -26.13 2.91
C GLU A 117 -17.64 -26.83 4.24
N GLN A 118 -16.55 -26.48 4.88
CA GLN A 118 -16.19 -26.94 6.22
C GLN A 118 -16.16 -25.74 7.18
N HIS A 119 -16.43 -25.98 8.44
CA HIS A 119 -16.45 -24.94 9.46
C HIS A 119 -15.26 -25.12 10.43
N TYR A 120 -14.48 -24.08 10.56
CA TYR A 120 -13.30 -24.07 11.43
C TYR A 120 -13.57 -23.23 12.69
N THR A 121 -13.22 -23.80 13.85
CA THR A 121 -13.21 -23.13 15.12
C THR A 121 -11.83 -23.26 15.74
N GLY A 122 -11.14 -22.13 15.99
CA GLY A 122 -9.78 -22.12 16.53
C GLY A 122 -9.03 -20.83 16.22
N TYR A 123 -7.70 -20.89 16.36
CA TYR A 123 -6.82 -19.77 16.01
C TYR A 123 -6.40 -19.80 14.57
N GLN A 124 -6.52 -18.67 13.90
CA GLN A 124 -6.04 -18.46 12.55
C GLN A 124 -4.97 -17.37 12.52
N ARG A 125 -3.85 -17.65 11.88
CA ARG A 125 -2.80 -16.68 11.59
C ARG A 125 -2.81 -16.35 10.10
N VAL A 126 -2.81 -15.06 9.80
CA VAL A 126 -2.72 -14.54 8.44
C VAL A 126 -1.45 -13.72 8.31
N GLU A 127 -0.68 -13.99 7.25
CA GLU A 127 0.58 -13.31 6.94
C GLU A 127 0.53 -12.81 5.50
N MET A 128 0.90 -11.55 5.28
CA MET A 128 1.03 -10.94 3.95
C MET A 128 2.42 -10.35 3.76
N ASP A 129 3.01 -10.58 2.58
CA ASP A 129 4.22 -9.90 2.10
C ASP A 129 4.05 -9.64 0.59
N THR A 130 3.83 -8.39 0.26
CA THR A 130 3.58 -7.95 -1.11
C THR A 130 4.51 -6.81 -1.49
N ARG A 131 4.89 -6.73 -2.76
CA ARG A 131 5.76 -5.67 -3.28
C ARG A 131 5.10 -5.03 -4.49
N TYR A 132 5.06 -3.71 -4.51
CA TYR A 132 4.38 -2.92 -5.53
C TYR A 132 5.31 -1.89 -6.15
N VAL A 133 5.07 -1.59 -7.41
CA VAL A 133 5.37 -0.29 -7.99
C VAL A 133 4.09 0.54 -7.89
N VAL A 134 4.20 1.72 -7.28
CA VAL A 134 3.07 2.62 -7.03
C VAL A 134 3.29 3.91 -7.78
N ILE A 135 2.25 4.40 -8.44
CA ILE A 135 2.21 5.70 -9.12
C ILE A 135 1.17 6.56 -8.43
N PRO A 136 1.55 7.41 -7.47
CA PRO A 136 0.67 8.39 -6.89
C PRO A 136 0.48 9.59 -7.83
N VAL A 137 -0.73 10.14 -7.83
CA VAL A 137 -1.06 11.40 -8.52
C VAL A 137 -2.02 12.18 -7.63
N GLY A 138 -1.77 13.48 -7.47
CA GLY A 138 -2.61 14.29 -6.60
C GLY A 138 -2.33 15.78 -6.68
N LEU A 139 -2.98 16.49 -5.77
CA LEU A 139 -2.80 17.92 -5.53
C LEU A 139 -2.17 18.11 -4.15
N SER A 140 -1.29 19.07 -4.04
CA SER A 140 -0.82 19.57 -2.76
C SER A 140 -1.19 21.03 -2.57
N TYR A 141 -1.37 21.39 -1.32
CA TYR A 141 -1.61 22.74 -0.86
C TYR A 141 -0.54 23.10 0.19
N VAL A 142 0.25 24.13 -0.12
CA VAL A 142 1.24 24.68 0.81
C VAL A 142 0.53 25.69 1.69
N LEU A 143 0.54 25.46 3.00
CA LEU A 143 -0.08 26.38 3.94
C LEU A 143 0.74 27.69 4.01
N PRO A 144 0.17 28.86 3.74
CA PRO A 144 0.88 30.13 3.78
C PRO A 144 1.54 30.37 5.14
N ASN A 145 2.74 30.92 5.12
CA ASN A 145 3.54 31.22 6.34
C ASN A 145 3.79 30.02 7.25
N SER A 146 3.81 28.81 6.67
CA SER A 146 3.99 27.56 7.40
C SER A 146 4.91 26.60 6.64
N SER A 147 5.56 25.71 7.37
CA SER A 147 6.35 24.61 6.81
C SER A 147 5.48 23.40 6.41
N PHE A 148 4.16 23.46 6.56
CA PHE A 148 3.26 22.35 6.24
C PHE A 148 2.76 22.40 4.80
N ARG A 149 2.70 21.22 4.19
CA ARG A 149 2.09 20.96 2.90
C ARG A 149 1.13 19.77 3.04
N PHE A 150 -0.12 19.95 2.65
CA PHE A 150 -1.11 18.87 2.61
C PHE A 150 -1.19 18.28 1.21
N VAL A 151 -1.39 16.98 1.12
CA VAL A 151 -1.46 16.23 -0.14
C VAL A 151 -2.75 15.41 -0.15
N VAL A 152 -3.49 15.48 -1.26
CA VAL A 152 -4.66 14.64 -1.51
C VAL A 152 -4.63 14.14 -2.95
N GLY A 153 -4.97 12.88 -3.17
CA GLY A 153 -4.98 12.32 -4.51
C GLY A 153 -5.37 10.85 -4.54
N GLY A 154 -4.99 10.20 -5.61
CA GLY A 154 -5.12 8.78 -5.81
C GLY A 154 -3.77 8.13 -6.03
N TYR A 155 -3.79 6.80 -6.04
CA TYR A 155 -2.64 6.01 -6.48
C TYR A 155 -3.11 4.82 -7.30
N TYR A 156 -2.22 4.38 -8.18
CA TYR A 156 -2.28 3.09 -8.84
C TYR A 156 -1.05 2.28 -8.45
N ALA A 157 -1.24 1.01 -8.14
CA ALA A 157 -0.18 0.12 -7.71
C ALA A 157 -0.22 -1.19 -8.51
N HIS A 158 0.96 -1.63 -8.99
CA HIS A 158 1.11 -2.91 -9.68
C HIS A 158 1.98 -3.85 -8.85
N ALA A 159 1.45 -5.04 -8.55
CA ALA A 159 2.13 -6.03 -7.72
C ALA A 159 3.25 -6.74 -8.50
N LEU A 160 4.47 -6.65 -7.98
CA LEU A 160 5.64 -7.40 -8.44
C LEU A 160 5.74 -8.75 -7.75
N LYS A 161 5.38 -8.80 -6.46
CA LYS A 161 5.35 -10.01 -5.63
C LYS A 161 4.08 -10.01 -4.80
N ARG A 162 3.47 -11.20 -4.69
CA ARG A 162 2.26 -11.41 -3.91
C ARG A 162 2.44 -12.67 -3.08
N LYS A 163 2.51 -12.52 -1.77
CA LYS A 163 2.50 -13.62 -0.83
C LYS A 163 1.43 -13.34 0.22
N PHE A 164 0.52 -14.27 0.35
CA PHE A 164 -0.51 -14.25 1.38
C PHE A 164 -0.68 -15.69 1.86
N THR A 165 -0.57 -15.90 3.15
CA THR A 165 -0.65 -17.23 3.73
C THR A 165 -1.62 -17.17 4.90
N ALA A 166 -2.61 -18.03 4.89
CA ALA A 166 -3.47 -18.30 6.03
C ALA A 166 -3.06 -19.64 6.63
N LYS A 167 -2.86 -19.66 7.95
CA LYS A 167 -2.51 -20.85 8.72
C LYS A 167 -3.59 -21.08 9.77
N LEU A 168 -4.08 -22.30 9.83
CA LEU A 168 -4.97 -22.76 10.88
C LEU A 168 -4.15 -23.46 11.95
N ASP A 169 -4.47 -23.20 13.22
CA ASP A 169 -3.81 -23.86 14.34
C ASP A 169 -4.28 -25.32 14.46
N GLY A 170 -3.32 -26.24 14.73
CA GLY A 170 -3.59 -27.67 14.87
C GLY A 170 -4.53 -28.04 16.00
N ASP A 171 -4.65 -27.19 17.01
CA ASP A 171 -5.59 -27.39 18.14
C ASP A 171 -7.04 -27.01 17.81
N GLY A 172 -7.31 -26.54 16.57
CA GLY A 172 -8.64 -26.13 16.15
C GLY A 172 -9.55 -27.30 15.81
N LEU A 173 -10.85 -27.01 15.73
CA LEU A 173 -11.87 -27.95 15.31
C LEU A 173 -12.25 -27.68 13.84
N MET A 174 -12.27 -28.74 13.04
CA MET A 174 -12.81 -28.72 11.67
C MET A 174 -14.04 -29.60 11.64
N ASP A 175 -15.23 -29.03 11.38
CA ASP A 175 -16.52 -29.71 11.46
C ASP A 175 -16.70 -30.48 12.79
N GLY A 176 -16.29 -29.88 13.92
CA GLY A 176 -16.38 -30.49 15.24
C GLY A 176 -15.35 -31.59 15.54
N ARG A 177 -14.39 -31.85 14.63
CA ARG A 177 -13.31 -32.82 14.83
C ARG A 177 -12.00 -32.08 15.06
N THR A 178 -11.24 -32.49 16.07
CA THR A 178 -9.90 -31.92 16.34
C THR A 178 -8.97 -32.17 15.15
N LEU A 179 -8.33 -31.12 14.66
CA LEU A 179 -7.18 -31.26 13.76
C LEU A 179 -6.05 -31.89 14.57
N GLN A 180 -5.43 -32.99 14.07
CA GLN A 180 -4.33 -33.61 14.78
C GLN A 180 -3.14 -32.63 14.87
N GLU A 181 -2.45 -32.58 16.01
CA GLU A 181 -1.42 -31.61 16.39
C GLU A 181 -0.29 -31.37 15.37
N GLU A 182 -0.06 -32.28 14.45
CA GLU A 182 1.01 -32.15 13.43
C GLU A 182 0.59 -31.35 12.18
N SER A 183 -0.68 -30.96 12.04
CA SER A 183 -1.17 -30.35 10.82
C SER A 183 -1.55 -28.88 10.98
N VAL A 184 -0.54 -28.00 11.06
CA VAL A 184 -0.77 -26.58 10.69
C VAL A 184 -1.14 -26.54 9.21
N VAL A 185 -2.42 -26.43 8.92
CA VAL A 185 -2.89 -26.34 7.54
C VAL A 185 -2.57 -24.95 7.01
N SER A 186 -1.66 -24.90 6.04
CA SER A 186 -1.21 -23.65 5.42
C SER A 186 -1.79 -23.50 4.03
N PHE A 187 -2.50 -22.39 3.79
CA PHE A 187 -3.09 -22.05 2.50
C PHE A 187 -2.29 -20.92 1.84
N PRO A 188 -1.55 -21.20 0.75
CA PRO A 188 -0.88 -20.17 -0.02
C PRO A 188 -1.90 -19.47 -0.94
N LEU A 189 -2.38 -18.30 -0.53
CA LEU A 189 -3.43 -17.55 -1.21
C LEU A 189 -2.90 -16.34 -2.03
N GLY A 190 -1.58 -16.26 -2.22
CA GLY A 190 -0.93 -15.14 -2.90
C GLY A 190 -1.39 -14.93 -4.36
N ASP A 191 -1.73 -16.01 -5.06
CA ASP A 191 -2.15 -15.95 -6.46
C ASP A 191 -3.52 -15.29 -6.64
N PHE A 192 -4.35 -15.31 -5.60
CA PHE A 192 -5.66 -14.65 -5.60
C PHE A 192 -5.59 -13.15 -5.32
N ILE A 193 -4.46 -12.63 -4.82
CA ILE A 193 -4.31 -11.18 -4.68
C ILE A 193 -4.34 -10.54 -6.06
N VAL A 194 -5.20 -9.54 -6.24
CA VAL A 194 -5.25 -8.78 -7.48
C VAL A 194 -3.90 -8.12 -7.77
N ARG A 195 -3.45 -8.18 -9.02
CA ARG A 195 -2.17 -7.57 -9.42
C ARG A 195 -2.20 -6.05 -9.40
N ASN A 196 -3.38 -5.47 -9.60
CA ASN A 196 -3.56 -4.04 -9.72
C ASN A 196 -4.43 -3.54 -8.57
N ASP A 197 -3.86 -2.70 -7.74
CA ASP A 197 -4.57 -1.97 -6.69
C ASP A 197 -4.66 -0.49 -7.08
N ALA A 198 -5.69 0.16 -6.61
CA ALA A 198 -5.86 1.60 -6.72
C ALA A 198 -6.61 2.09 -5.50
N GLY A 199 -6.38 3.33 -5.13
CA GLY A 199 -6.99 3.89 -3.95
C GLY A 199 -6.83 5.38 -3.83
N VAL A 200 -7.20 5.90 -2.68
CA VAL A 200 -7.00 7.29 -2.31
C VAL A 200 -5.77 7.42 -1.42
N ARG A 201 -5.11 8.57 -1.56
CA ARG A 201 -3.98 8.97 -0.74
C ARG A 201 -4.22 10.37 -0.20
N PHE A 202 -3.94 10.55 1.07
CA PHE A 202 -3.90 11.86 1.71
C PHE A 202 -2.76 11.89 2.73
N GLY A 203 -2.23 13.08 2.96
CA GLY A 203 -1.10 13.21 3.87
C GLY A 203 -0.69 14.64 4.12
N ALA A 204 0.34 14.75 4.92
CA ALA A 204 1.00 16.00 5.23
C ALA A 204 2.52 15.82 5.15
N ASP A 205 3.19 16.84 4.63
CA ASP A 205 4.63 16.95 4.64
C ASP A 205 5.00 18.18 5.49
N TYR A 206 6.04 18.05 6.30
CA TYR A 206 6.61 19.14 7.09
C TYR A 206 8.02 19.43 6.57
N GLN A 207 8.24 20.65 6.10
CA GLN A 207 9.54 21.12 5.60
C GLN A 207 10.41 21.53 6.78
N ILE A 208 11.54 20.83 7.00
CA ILE A 208 12.51 21.15 8.04
C ILE A 208 13.41 22.28 7.57
N ASP A 209 13.92 22.16 6.35
CA ASP A 209 14.78 23.11 5.67
C ASP A 209 14.50 23.09 4.14
N PRO A 210 15.18 23.88 3.29
CA PRO A 210 14.89 23.91 1.85
C PRO A 210 14.98 22.56 1.14
N HIS A 211 15.73 21.61 1.67
CA HIS A 211 15.94 20.28 1.07
C HIS A 211 15.22 19.16 1.83
N TRP A 212 15.24 19.18 3.16
CA TRP A 212 14.74 18.07 3.98
C TRP A 212 13.32 18.30 4.47
N GLY A 213 12.54 17.25 4.49
CA GLY A 213 11.20 17.24 5.04
C GLY A 213 10.83 15.90 5.67
N LEU A 214 9.81 15.93 6.53
CA LEU A 214 9.12 14.76 7.05
C LEU A 214 7.86 14.53 6.26
N THR A 215 7.49 13.28 6.05
CA THR A 215 6.29 12.90 5.31
C THR A 215 5.44 11.95 6.14
N ALA A 216 4.12 12.19 6.14
CA ALA A 216 3.13 11.29 6.69
C ALA A 216 2.01 11.12 5.66
N ARG A 217 1.85 9.91 5.10
CA ARG A 217 0.92 9.64 3.99
C ARG A 217 0.08 8.41 4.30
N MET A 218 -1.24 8.54 4.26
CA MET A 218 -2.20 7.46 4.41
C MET A 218 -2.67 6.99 3.03
N ASN A 219 -2.55 5.70 2.77
CA ASN A 219 -3.05 5.02 1.57
C ASN A 219 -4.22 4.12 1.94
N VAL A 220 -5.36 4.31 1.26
CA VAL A 220 -6.56 3.48 1.44
C VAL A 220 -6.94 2.89 0.09
N GLY A 221 -6.75 1.59 -0.05
CA GLY A 221 -7.03 0.85 -1.27
C GLY A 221 -8.52 0.56 -1.47
N ARG A 222 -8.86 0.09 -2.66
CA ARG A 222 -10.20 -0.42 -2.96
C ARG A 222 -10.50 -1.67 -2.13
N PRO A 223 -11.78 -1.94 -1.79
CA PRO A 223 -12.18 -3.14 -1.04
C PRO A 223 -12.19 -4.38 -1.94
N LYS A 224 -11.06 -4.71 -2.57
CA LYS A 224 -10.89 -5.86 -3.48
C LYS A 224 -9.43 -6.30 -3.48
N LEU A 225 -8.94 -6.79 -2.34
CA LEU A 225 -7.60 -7.36 -2.26
C LEU A 225 -7.50 -8.66 -3.08
N PHE A 226 -8.56 -9.46 -3.07
CA PHE A 226 -8.64 -10.71 -3.82
C PHE A 226 -9.48 -10.56 -5.10
N ASP A 227 -9.19 -11.38 -6.08
CA ASP A 227 -9.97 -11.45 -7.30
C ASP A 227 -11.34 -12.12 -7.08
N LYS A 228 -12.16 -12.16 -8.14
CA LYS A 228 -13.53 -12.69 -8.05
C LYS A 228 -13.60 -14.21 -7.90
N SER A 229 -12.51 -14.92 -8.21
CA SER A 229 -12.41 -16.38 -8.10
C SER A 229 -12.05 -16.82 -6.67
N PHE A 230 -11.79 -15.87 -5.77
CA PHE A 230 -11.47 -16.14 -4.39
C PHE A 230 -12.75 -16.35 -3.56
N GLU A 231 -13.07 -17.60 -3.28
CA GLU A 231 -14.27 -17.99 -2.51
C GLU A 231 -13.94 -18.52 -1.10
N VAL A 232 -12.64 -18.54 -0.73
CA VAL A 232 -12.18 -19.13 0.54
C VAL A 232 -12.67 -18.37 1.76
N MET A 233 -12.85 -17.05 1.65
CA MET A 233 -13.33 -16.19 2.73
C MET A 233 -14.53 -15.36 2.28
N PRO A 234 -15.61 -15.26 3.10
CA PRO A 234 -16.84 -14.57 2.73
C PRO A 234 -16.75 -13.03 2.82
N TYR A 235 -15.56 -12.47 2.96
CA TYR A 235 -15.37 -11.02 3.13
C TYR A 235 -14.23 -10.48 2.28
N SER A 236 -14.36 -9.24 1.86
CA SER A 236 -13.33 -8.52 1.12
C SER A 236 -12.36 -7.82 2.07
N LEU A 237 -11.12 -7.66 1.64
CA LEU A 237 -10.08 -6.90 2.33
C LEU A 237 -9.67 -5.69 1.48
N ARG A 238 -9.20 -4.61 2.15
CA ARG A 238 -8.58 -3.46 1.52
C ARG A 238 -7.24 -3.13 2.17
N HIS A 239 -6.31 -2.62 1.42
CA HIS A 239 -5.09 -2.07 1.97
C HIS A 239 -5.37 -0.77 2.73
N VAL A 240 -4.84 -0.67 3.95
CA VAL A 240 -4.81 0.56 4.73
C VAL A 240 -3.42 0.67 5.34
N PHE A 241 -2.62 1.62 4.83
CA PHE A 241 -1.24 1.80 5.26
C PHE A 241 -0.93 3.27 5.51
N LEU A 242 -0.34 3.55 6.65
CA LEU A 242 0.32 4.81 6.97
C LEU A 242 1.80 4.69 6.60
N ASN A 243 2.28 5.58 5.74
CA ASN A 243 3.68 5.74 5.44
C ASN A 243 4.23 6.93 6.22
N LEU A 244 5.28 6.71 7.01
CA LEU A 244 6.02 7.75 7.71
C LEU A 244 7.45 7.76 7.18
N GLY A 245 7.98 8.94 6.82
CA GLY A 245 9.27 8.99 6.19
C GLY A 245 9.93 10.36 6.18
N VAL A 246 11.05 10.39 5.50
CA VAL A 246 11.81 11.60 5.20
C VAL A 246 11.84 11.83 3.70
N SER A 247 11.84 13.07 3.28
CA SER A 247 11.99 13.46 1.88
C SER A 247 13.19 14.41 1.72
N TYR A 248 13.83 14.30 0.57
CA TYR A 248 14.89 15.18 0.16
C TYR A 248 14.55 15.80 -1.19
N ARG A 249 14.49 17.12 -1.25
CA ARG A 249 14.25 17.88 -2.48
C ARG A 249 15.57 18.18 -3.16
N ILE A 250 15.69 17.78 -4.44
CA ILE A 250 16.94 17.90 -5.22
C ILE A 250 17.11 19.32 -5.73
N ASN A 251 16.02 19.96 -6.19
CA ASN A 251 16.04 21.32 -6.71
C ASN A 251 15.25 22.30 -5.81
N ARG A 252 15.66 23.55 -5.82
CA ARG A 252 15.03 24.66 -5.10
C ARG A 252 13.92 25.29 -5.90
#